data_3abbcef50edaf22b88ecce4a35912db6
#
_entry.id   3abbcef50edaf22b88ecce4a35912db6
#
_cell.length_a   1.000
_cell.length_b   1.000
_cell.length_c   1.000
_cell.angle_alpha   90.00
_cell.angle_beta   90.00
_cell.angle_gamma   90.00
#
_symmetry.space_group_name_H-M   'P 1'
#
loop_
_entity.id
_entity.type
_entity.pdbx_description
1 polymer ?
#
loop_
_entity_poly.entity_id
_entity_poly.type
_entity_poly.pdbx_seq_one_letter_code
_entity_poly.pdbx_strand_id
1 'polypeptide(L)'
;FDRRREQHDVEAAMPEAFTALSMSLASGHSLAQGMRFVGAHAQEPGHTEFLRVAAAIDCGVSATDALDDLLVRIDAPGLSLVTLALKVSQRTGAPLAGLLSEASSMVGERIELKRRLDVKTSQARMSAHMVAAMPAGMCAVLALLSADFRRGLATPAGAGAVVLGLALNVVALVVIRRIM
;
A
#
# COMPACT_ATOMS: atom_id res chain seq x y z
N PHE A 1 7.63 13.59 1.38
CA PHE A 1 6.34 13.13 0.79
C PHE A 1 6.56 12.35 -0.51
N ASP A 2 7.59 12.67 -1.31
CA ASP A 2 7.89 11.99 -2.59
C ASP A 2 8.36 10.55 -2.42
N ARG A 3 9.33 10.30 -1.55
CA ARG A 3 9.92 8.95 -1.39
C ARG A 3 8.91 7.86 -1.03
N ARG A 4 7.88 8.17 -0.24
CA ARG A 4 6.85 7.18 0.12
C ARG A 4 5.90 6.85 -1.03
N ARG A 5 5.64 7.81 -1.91
CA ARG A 5 4.87 7.57 -3.15
C ARG A 5 5.68 6.74 -4.12
N GLU A 6 6.93 7.11 -4.35
CA GLU A 6 7.85 6.36 -5.22
C GLU A 6 8.01 4.90 -4.77
N GLN A 7 8.17 4.65 -3.46
CA GLN A 7 8.23 3.30 -2.90
C GLN A 7 6.93 2.51 -3.12
N HIS A 8 5.79 3.15 -2.95
CA HIS A 8 4.48 2.51 -3.17
C HIS A 8 4.25 2.17 -4.64
N ASP A 9 4.66 3.06 -5.55
CA ASP A 9 4.50 2.87 -6.99
C ASP A 9 5.41 1.73 -7.47
N VAL A 10 6.65 1.65 -6.97
CA VAL A 10 7.56 0.53 -7.24
C VAL A 10 7.00 -0.79 -6.67
N GLU A 11 6.51 -0.81 -5.43
CA GLU A 11 5.90 -2.00 -4.82
C GLU A 11 4.70 -2.50 -5.63
N ALA A 12 3.86 -1.59 -6.13
CA ALA A 12 2.70 -1.93 -6.95
C ALA A 12 3.07 -2.52 -8.32
N ALA A 13 4.20 -2.12 -8.89
CA ALA A 13 4.70 -2.62 -10.17
C ALA A 13 5.46 -3.97 -10.05
N MET A 14 5.84 -4.38 -8.84
CA MET A 14 6.65 -5.59 -8.63
C MET A 14 6.03 -6.89 -9.16
N PRO A 15 4.70 -7.18 -9.02
CA PRO A 15 4.12 -8.41 -9.55
C PRO A 15 4.27 -8.52 -11.07
N GLU A 16 4.07 -7.43 -11.79
CA GLU A 16 4.25 -7.40 -13.24
C GLU A 16 5.72 -7.58 -13.63
N ALA A 17 6.64 -6.92 -12.92
CA ALA A 17 8.07 -7.05 -13.12
C ALA A 17 8.55 -8.50 -12.89
N PHE A 18 8.07 -9.17 -11.84
CA PHE A 18 8.43 -10.57 -11.56
C PHE A 18 7.82 -11.53 -12.56
N THR A 19 6.62 -11.30 -13.01
CA THR A 19 5.98 -12.10 -14.07
C THR A 19 6.78 -11.97 -15.38
N ALA A 20 7.12 -10.76 -15.78
CA ALA A 20 7.91 -10.50 -16.97
C ALA A 20 9.31 -11.12 -16.87
N LEU A 21 9.96 -11.02 -15.70
CA LEU A 21 11.26 -11.64 -15.44
C LEU A 21 11.17 -13.17 -15.52
N SER A 22 10.14 -13.76 -14.88
CA SER A 22 9.90 -15.21 -14.91
C SER A 22 9.69 -15.70 -16.34
N MET A 23 8.89 -15.00 -17.15
CA MET A 23 8.67 -15.36 -18.57
C MET A 23 9.95 -15.25 -19.38
N SER A 24 10.75 -14.19 -19.16
CA SER A 24 12.02 -14.00 -19.84
C SER A 24 13.00 -15.14 -19.53
N LEU A 25 13.13 -15.52 -18.26
CA LEU A 25 13.98 -16.63 -17.83
C LEU A 25 13.48 -18.00 -18.33
N ALA A 26 12.16 -18.21 -18.34
CA ALA A 26 11.55 -19.42 -18.89
C ALA A 26 11.81 -19.58 -20.40
N SER A 27 11.96 -18.45 -21.12
CA SER A 27 12.34 -18.43 -22.53
C SER A 27 13.85 -18.63 -22.78
N GLY A 28 14.63 -18.89 -21.71
CA GLY A 28 16.07 -19.18 -21.81
C GLY A 28 16.97 -17.94 -21.77
N HIS A 29 16.45 -16.76 -21.49
CA HIS A 29 17.26 -15.57 -21.33
C HIS A 29 18.08 -15.62 -20.03
N SER A 30 19.25 -14.99 -20.02
CA SER A 30 20.02 -14.79 -18.80
C SER A 30 19.32 -13.81 -17.85
N LEU A 31 19.69 -13.82 -16.55
CA LEU A 31 19.14 -12.87 -15.59
C LEU A 31 19.39 -11.41 -16.00
N ALA A 32 20.58 -11.10 -16.52
CA ALA A 32 20.89 -9.76 -17.02
C ALA A 32 19.99 -9.34 -18.20
N GLN A 33 19.70 -10.25 -19.11
CA GLN A 33 18.77 -10.01 -20.23
C GLN A 33 17.35 -9.79 -19.73
N GLY A 34 16.90 -10.61 -18.78
CA GLY A 34 15.59 -10.46 -18.13
C GLY A 34 15.47 -9.13 -17.40
N MET A 35 16.48 -8.72 -16.64
CA MET A 35 16.52 -7.42 -15.98
C MET A 35 16.48 -6.24 -16.95
N ARG A 36 17.16 -6.33 -18.08
CA ARG A 36 17.05 -5.32 -19.15
C ARG A 36 15.65 -5.26 -19.74
N PHE A 37 15.04 -6.41 -19.98
CA PHE A 37 13.67 -6.47 -20.50
C PHE A 37 12.68 -5.83 -19.53
N VAL A 38 12.74 -6.17 -18.26
CA VAL A 38 11.89 -5.58 -17.22
C VAL A 38 12.18 -4.08 -17.08
N GLY A 39 13.45 -3.68 -17.03
CA GLY A 39 13.84 -2.28 -16.94
C GLY A 39 13.32 -1.45 -18.10
N ALA A 40 13.36 -1.95 -19.32
CA ALA A 40 12.87 -1.25 -20.51
C ALA A 40 11.36 -0.93 -20.47
N HIS A 41 10.58 -1.69 -19.69
CA HIS A 41 9.12 -1.53 -19.55
C HIS A 41 8.71 -0.93 -18.20
N ALA A 42 9.63 -0.81 -17.24
CA ALA A 42 9.36 -0.23 -15.93
C ALA A 42 9.31 1.31 -15.99
N GLN A 43 8.57 1.89 -15.06
CA GLN A 43 8.60 3.33 -14.81
C GLN A 43 9.72 3.68 -13.83
N GLU A 44 10.14 4.96 -13.78
CA GLU A 44 11.11 5.41 -12.80
C GLU A 44 10.52 5.32 -11.37
N PRO A 45 11.32 4.96 -10.35
CA PRO A 45 12.78 4.72 -10.37
C PRO A 45 13.18 3.30 -10.81
N GLY A 46 12.24 2.41 -11.04
CA GLY A 46 12.48 1.00 -11.40
C GLY A 46 13.29 0.84 -12.68
N HIS A 47 12.99 1.64 -13.71
CA HIS A 47 13.70 1.63 -14.99
C HIS A 47 15.23 1.71 -14.79
N THR A 48 15.69 2.79 -14.19
CA THR A 48 17.12 3.03 -13.96
C THR A 48 17.76 1.94 -13.11
N GLU A 49 17.09 1.47 -12.08
CA GLU A 49 17.65 0.52 -11.13
C GLU A 49 17.76 -0.91 -11.73
N PHE A 50 16.75 -1.37 -12.46
CA PHE A 50 16.83 -2.68 -13.14
C PHE A 50 17.90 -2.70 -14.22
N LEU A 51 18.06 -1.61 -14.99
CA LEU A 51 19.15 -1.50 -15.98
C LEU A 51 20.52 -1.48 -15.32
N ARG A 52 20.65 -0.87 -14.15
CA ARG A 52 21.90 -0.85 -13.37
C ARG A 52 22.27 -2.25 -12.90
N VAL A 53 21.32 -3.05 -12.41
CA VAL A 53 21.55 -4.46 -12.04
C VAL A 53 22.01 -5.26 -13.25
N ALA A 54 21.36 -5.11 -14.39
CA ALA A 54 21.76 -5.79 -15.61
C ALA A 54 23.19 -5.44 -16.00
N ALA A 55 23.54 -4.15 -15.99
CA ALA A 55 24.90 -3.69 -16.31
C ALA A 55 25.94 -4.21 -15.31
N ALA A 56 25.62 -4.25 -14.01
CA ALA A 56 26.53 -4.79 -12.99
C ALA A 56 26.83 -6.27 -13.24
N ILE A 57 25.80 -7.09 -13.56
CA ILE A 57 25.97 -8.50 -13.88
C ILE A 57 26.82 -8.67 -15.16
N ASP A 58 26.58 -7.87 -16.17
CA ASP A 58 27.38 -7.89 -17.42
C ASP A 58 28.86 -7.51 -17.18
N CYS A 59 29.12 -6.65 -16.18
CA CYS A 59 30.47 -6.31 -15.75
C CYS A 59 31.12 -7.37 -14.83
N GLY A 60 30.45 -8.51 -14.59
CA GLY A 60 30.97 -9.61 -13.81
C GLY A 60 30.67 -9.59 -12.31
N VAL A 61 29.82 -8.67 -11.85
CA VAL A 61 29.30 -8.69 -10.47
C VAL A 61 28.38 -9.90 -10.33
N SER A 62 28.44 -10.60 -9.19
CA SER A 62 27.52 -11.71 -8.96
C SER A 62 26.07 -11.23 -8.96
N ALA A 63 25.16 -12.05 -9.48
CA ALA A 63 23.74 -11.69 -9.53
C ALA A 63 23.14 -11.45 -8.14
N THR A 64 23.62 -12.18 -7.13
CA THR A 64 23.22 -11.98 -5.73
C THR A 64 23.67 -10.65 -5.18
N ASP A 65 24.93 -10.27 -5.43
CA ASP A 65 25.46 -8.99 -4.93
C ASP A 65 24.81 -7.80 -5.63
N ALA A 66 24.57 -7.90 -6.94
CA ALA A 66 23.89 -6.87 -7.70
C ALA A 66 22.44 -6.64 -7.22
N LEU A 67 21.73 -7.73 -6.83
CA LEU A 67 20.38 -7.64 -6.27
C LEU A 67 20.38 -7.18 -4.82
N ASP A 68 21.35 -7.61 -3.99
CA ASP A 68 21.48 -7.12 -2.62
C ASP A 68 21.75 -5.60 -2.61
N ASP A 69 22.56 -5.11 -3.55
CA ASP A 69 22.83 -3.69 -3.73
C ASP A 69 21.58 -2.90 -4.20
N LEU A 70 20.73 -3.52 -5.03
CA LEU A 70 19.41 -2.97 -5.39
C LEU A 70 18.49 -2.83 -4.18
N LEU A 71 18.46 -3.83 -3.27
CA LEU A 71 17.65 -3.81 -2.06
C LEU A 71 18.01 -2.67 -1.11
N VAL A 72 19.28 -2.26 -1.07
CA VAL A 72 19.72 -1.11 -0.27
C VAL A 72 19.17 0.21 -0.84
N ARG A 73 19.00 0.28 -2.15
CA ARG A 73 18.52 1.49 -2.84
C ARG A 73 16.99 1.58 -2.90
N ILE A 74 16.34 0.45 -3.09
CA ILE A 74 14.87 0.37 -3.18
C ILE A 74 14.36 -0.50 -2.04
N ASP A 75 13.69 0.12 -1.09
CA ASP A 75 12.98 -0.58 -0.01
C ASP A 75 11.62 -1.08 -0.51
N ALA A 76 11.65 -2.15 -1.30
CA ALA A 76 10.45 -2.84 -1.77
C ALA A 76 10.47 -4.30 -1.29
N PRO A 77 9.53 -4.71 -0.42
CA PRO A 77 9.48 -6.06 0.15
C PRO A 77 9.46 -7.18 -0.91
N GLY A 78 8.89 -6.90 -2.09
CA GLY A 78 8.89 -7.80 -3.21
C GLY A 78 10.29 -8.13 -3.75
N LEU A 79 11.23 -7.18 -3.75
CA LEU A 79 12.58 -7.40 -4.23
C LEU A 79 13.37 -8.38 -3.36
N SER A 80 13.14 -8.42 -2.06
CA SER A 80 13.77 -9.38 -1.16
C SER A 80 13.43 -10.82 -1.52
N LEU A 81 12.24 -11.06 -2.06
CA LEU A 81 11.82 -12.37 -2.53
C LEU A 81 12.60 -12.80 -3.78
N VAL A 82 12.92 -11.87 -4.68
CA VAL A 82 13.76 -12.18 -5.87
C VAL A 82 15.16 -12.62 -5.46
N THR A 83 15.78 -11.87 -4.56
CA THR A 83 17.12 -12.21 -4.05
C THR A 83 17.11 -13.57 -3.33
N LEU A 84 16.07 -13.82 -2.51
CA LEU A 84 15.90 -15.10 -1.84
C LEU A 84 15.69 -16.23 -2.85
N ALA A 85 14.81 -16.05 -3.84
CA ALA A 85 14.56 -17.01 -4.90
C ALA A 85 15.84 -17.34 -5.68
N LEU A 86 16.67 -16.33 -5.99
CA LEU A 86 17.95 -16.53 -6.65
C LEU A 86 18.93 -17.34 -5.77
N LYS A 87 19.05 -16.98 -4.48
CA LYS A 87 19.91 -17.72 -3.53
C LYS A 87 19.47 -19.19 -3.38
N VAL A 88 18.15 -19.43 -3.33
CA VAL A 88 17.61 -20.81 -3.28
C VAL A 88 17.89 -21.55 -4.59
N SER A 89 17.62 -20.93 -5.74
CA SER A 89 17.89 -21.50 -7.06
C SER A 89 19.36 -21.92 -7.20
N GLN A 90 20.29 -21.06 -6.81
CA GLN A 90 21.74 -21.38 -6.85
C GLN A 90 22.13 -22.52 -5.93
N ARG A 91 21.48 -22.69 -4.79
CA ARG A 91 21.78 -23.76 -3.81
C ARG A 91 21.16 -25.10 -4.18
N THR A 92 19.95 -25.09 -4.72
CA THR A 92 19.15 -26.30 -4.96
C THR A 92 19.16 -26.75 -6.42
N GLY A 93 19.60 -25.89 -7.35
CA GLY A 93 19.46 -26.11 -8.78
C GLY A 93 18.02 -25.95 -9.29
N ALA A 94 17.09 -25.49 -8.45
CA ALA A 94 15.70 -25.26 -8.85
C ALA A 94 15.61 -24.16 -9.92
N PRO A 95 14.69 -24.28 -10.89
CA PRO A 95 14.55 -23.27 -11.94
C PRO A 95 14.08 -21.93 -11.36
N LEU A 96 14.90 -20.90 -11.54
CA LEU A 96 14.63 -19.54 -11.02
C LEU A 96 13.30 -18.98 -11.52
N ALA A 97 12.92 -19.28 -12.77
CA ALA A 97 11.65 -18.85 -13.34
C ALA A 97 10.44 -19.32 -12.53
N GLY A 98 10.43 -20.58 -12.07
CA GLY A 98 9.36 -21.10 -11.21
C GLY A 98 9.26 -20.40 -9.87
N LEU A 99 10.41 -20.17 -9.22
CA LEU A 99 10.46 -19.47 -7.94
C LEU A 99 9.99 -18.00 -8.04
N LEU A 100 10.31 -17.33 -9.15
CA LEU A 100 9.87 -15.96 -9.40
C LEU A 100 8.36 -15.89 -9.72
N SER A 101 7.82 -16.89 -10.42
CA SER A 101 6.37 -16.98 -10.64
C SER A 101 5.61 -17.12 -9.33
N GLU A 102 6.10 -17.97 -8.42
CA GLU A 102 5.52 -18.12 -7.09
C GLU A 102 5.64 -16.83 -6.26
N ALA A 103 6.80 -16.18 -6.30
CA ALA A 103 7.00 -14.89 -5.63
C ALA A 103 6.06 -13.80 -6.18
N SER A 104 5.83 -13.77 -7.49
CA SER A 104 4.88 -12.83 -8.13
C SER A 104 3.47 -13.02 -7.59
N SER A 105 3.00 -14.28 -7.50
CA SER A 105 1.68 -14.62 -6.94
C SER A 105 1.55 -14.14 -5.50
N MET A 106 2.53 -14.44 -4.64
CA MET A 106 2.53 -14.02 -3.23
C MET A 106 2.48 -12.50 -3.06
N VAL A 107 3.25 -11.76 -3.86
CA VAL A 107 3.26 -10.29 -3.81
C VAL A 107 1.94 -9.73 -4.31
N GLY A 108 1.39 -10.29 -5.39
CA GLY A 108 0.09 -9.89 -5.95
C GLY A 108 -1.05 -10.08 -4.94
N GLU A 109 -1.12 -11.23 -4.28
CA GLU A 109 -2.11 -11.51 -3.24
C GLU A 109 -2.00 -10.53 -2.06
N ARG A 110 -0.78 -10.22 -1.63
CA ARG A 110 -0.53 -9.27 -0.53
C ARG A 110 -1.02 -7.86 -0.88
N ILE A 111 -0.76 -7.40 -2.09
CA ILE A 111 -1.21 -6.09 -2.57
C ILE A 111 -2.74 -6.05 -2.67
N GLU A 112 -3.37 -7.10 -3.19
CA GLU A 112 -4.83 -7.19 -3.30
C GLU A 112 -5.50 -7.23 -1.93
N LEU A 113 -4.93 -7.97 -0.97
CA LEU A 113 -5.41 -7.98 0.43
C LEU A 113 -5.34 -6.59 1.06
N LYS A 114 -4.21 -5.89 0.90
CA LYS A 114 -4.03 -4.52 1.39
C LYS A 114 -5.06 -3.57 0.78
N ARG A 115 -5.25 -3.65 -0.54
CA ARG A 115 -6.25 -2.84 -1.26
C ARG A 115 -7.67 -3.10 -0.78
N ARG A 116 -8.04 -4.36 -0.55
CA ARG A 116 -9.37 -4.72 -0.01
C ARG A 116 -9.59 -4.19 1.40
N LEU A 117 -8.57 -4.19 2.24
CA LEU A 117 -8.63 -3.62 3.59
C LEU A 117 -8.80 -2.09 3.53
N ASP A 118 -8.07 -1.40 2.67
CA ASP A 118 -8.18 0.05 2.50
C ASP A 118 -9.57 0.48 2.00
N VAL A 119 -10.16 -0.26 1.07
CA VAL A 119 -11.51 0.00 0.59
C VAL A 119 -12.55 -0.18 1.71
N LYS A 120 -12.47 -1.28 2.46
CA LYS A 120 -13.41 -1.55 3.57
C LYS A 120 -13.29 -0.52 4.70
N THR A 121 -12.07 -0.11 5.05
CA THR A 121 -11.85 0.92 6.07
C THR A 121 -12.31 2.30 5.61
N SER A 122 -12.14 2.64 4.34
CA SER A 122 -12.63 3.90 3.76
C SER A 122 -14.16 3.98 3.80
N GLN A 123 -14.86 2.90 3.45
CA GLN A 123 -16.30 2.82 3.51
C GLN A 123 -16.83 2.94 4.95
N ALA A 124 -16.19 2.27 5.90
CA ALA A 124 -16.52 2.36 7.31
C ALA A 124 -16.32 3.77 7.87
N ARG A 125 -15.26 4.46 7.47
CA ARG A 125 -15.00 5.86 7.84
C ARG A 125 -16.07 6.81 7.32
N MET A 126 -16.47 6.65 6.07
CA MET A 126 -17.52 7.48 5.47
C MET A 126 -18.85 7.30 6.21
N SER A 127 -19.26 6.07 6.50
CA SER A 127 -20.46 5.78 7.27
C SER A 127 -20.38 6.35 8.70
N ALA A 128 -19.23 6.21 9.37
CA ALA A 128 -19.03 6.75 10.72
C ALA A 128 -19.14 8.28 10.76
N HIS A 129 -18.61 8.98 9.75
CA HIS A 129 -18.75 10.44 9.66
C HIS A 129 -20.20 10.87 9.43
N MET A 130 -20.96 10.15 8.59
CA MET A 130 -22.38 10.44 8.37
C MET A 130 -23.19 10.25 9.65
N VAL A 131 -23.01 9.14 10.35
CA VAL A 131 -23.69 8.86 11.61
C VAL A 131 -23.32 9.87 12.69
N ALA A 132 -22.06 10.28 12.76
CA ALA A 132 -21.59 11.28 13.72
C ALA A 132 -22.05 12.71 13.41
N ALA A 133 -22.28 13.05 12.15
CA ALA A 133 -22.80 14.35 11.75
C ALA A 133 -24.32 14.48 12.00
N MET A 134 -25.06 13.36 12.07
CA MET A 134 -26.51 13.34 12.18
C MET A 134 -27.06 14.04 13.43
N PRO A 135 -26.54 13.82 14.67
CA PRO A 135 -27.04 14.50 15.86
C PRO A 135 -26.78 16.01 15.81
N ALA A 136 -25.63 16.44 15.32
CA ALA A 136 -25.31 17.86 15.19
C ALA A 136 -26.22 18.55 14.14
N GLY A 137 -26.45 17.88 13.00
CA GLY A 137 -27.36 18.35 11.96
C GLY A 137 -28.79 18.45 12.47
N MET A 138 -29.26 17.46 13.22
CA MET A 138 -30.59 17.44 13.80
C MET A 138 -30.80 18.57 14.86
N CYS A 139 -29.80 18.78 15.70
CA CYS A 139 -29.83 19.91 16.66
C CYS A 139 -29.87 21.27 15.93
N ALA A 140 -29.10 21.42 14.85
CA ALA A 140 -29.11 22.64 14.05
C ALA A 140 -30.47 22.89 13.37
N VAL A 141 -31.07 21.88 12.78
CA VAL A 141 -32.40 21.97 12.15
C VAL A 141 -33.46 22.31 13.18
N LEU A 142 -33.48 21.65 14.35
CA LEU A 142 -34.43 21.95 15.42
C LEU A 142 -34.25 23.37 15.97
N ALA A 143 -33.03 23.86 16.09
CA ALA A 143 -32.73 25.22 16.52
C ALA A 143 -33.25 26.29 15.51
N LEU A 144 -33.30 25.96 14.24
CA LEU A 144 -33.80 26.84 13.18
C LEU A 144 -35.33 26.82 13.09
N LEU A 145 -35.97 25.65 13.21
CA LEU A 145 -37.39 25.48 12.96
C LEU A 145 -38.26 25.68 14.22
N SER A 146 -37.72 25.38 15.43
CA SER A 146 -38.52 25.40 16.67
C SER A 146 -38.10 26.54 17.60
N ALA A 147 -39.06 27.47 17.86
CA ALA A 147 -38.86 28.52 18.82
C ALA A 147 -38.79 27.99 20.27
N ASP A 148 -39.50 26.89 20.56
CA ASP A 148 -39.52 26.27 21.88
C ASP A 148 -38.20 25.54 22.17
N PHE A 149 -37.60 24.91 21.13
CA PHE A 149 -36.28 24.33 21.26
C PHE A 149 -35.20 25.39 21.57
N ARG A 150 -35.28 26.55 20.91
CA ARG A 150 -34.37 27.68 21.22
C ARG A 150 -34.52 28.19 22.64
N ARG A 151 -35.77 28.28 23.13
CA ARG A 151 -36.03 28.67 24.54
C ARG A 151 -35.49 27.62 25.51
N GLY A 152 -35.65 26.33 25.20
CA GLY A 152 -35.06 25.23 25.95
C GLY A 152 -33.55 25.30 26.00
N LEU A 153 -32.91 25.64 24.87
CA LEU A 153 -31.44 25.79 24.78
C LEU A 153 -30.93 26.98 25.63
N ALA A 154 -31.74 28.01 25.84
CA ALA A 154 -31.39 29.16 26.69
C ALA A 154 -31.44 28.82 28.19
N THR A 155 -31.98 27.66 28.58
CA THR A 155 -31.97 27.21 29.96
C THR A 155 -30.63 26.50 30.28
N PRO A 156 -30.10 26.65 31.52
CA PRO A 156 -28.82 26.00 31.87
C PRO A 156 -28.87 24.46 31.77
N ALA A 157 -30.05 23.88 32.00
CA ALA A 157 -30.25 22.43 31.87
C ALA A 157 -30.24 21.97 30.39
N GLY A 158 -30.88 22.70 29.47
CA GLY A 158 -30.94 22.40 28.06
C GLY A 158 -29.58 22.61 27.38
N ALA A 159 -28.88 23.69 27.68
CA ALA A 159 -27.53 23.94 27.21
C ALA A 159 -26.56 22.85 27.69
N GLY A 160 -26.63 22.44 28.95
CA GLY A 160 -25.83 21.36 29.51
C GLY A 160 -26.06 20.01 28.83
N ALA A 161 -27.31 19.67 28.51
CA ALA A 161 -27.63 18.42 27.81
C ALA A 161 -27.07 18.37 26.39
N VAL A 162 -27.14 19.47 25.64
CA VAL A 162 -26.56 19.54 24.28
C VAL A 162 -25.04 19.49 24.30
N VAL A 163 -24.39 20.19 25.21
CA VAL A 163 -22.92 20.13 25.38
C VAL A 163 -22.49 18.74 25.75
N LEU A 164 -23.17 18.04 26.64
CA LEU A 164 -22.85 16.66 27.01
C LEU A 164 -23.03 15.70 25.82
N GLY A 165 -24.12 15.86 25.05
CA GLY A 165 -24.39 15.07 23.84
C GLY A 165 -23.31 15.26 22.77
N LEU A 166 -22.88 16.49 22.53
CA LEU A 166 -21.80 16.80 21.60
C LEU A 166 -20.45 16.29 22.10
N ALA A 167 -20.16 16.38 23.39
CA ALA A 167 -18.94 15.84 23.97
C ALA A 167 -18.86 14.30 23.82
N LEU A 168 -19.95 13.59 24.09
CA LEU A 168 -20.05 12.14 23.86
C LEU A 168 -19.85 11.78 22.39
N ASN A 169 -20.41 12.58 21.48
CA ASN A 169 -20.25 12.39 20.03
C ASN A 169 -18.77 12.56 19.60
N VAL A 170 -18.09 13.58 20.12
CA VAL A 170 -16.65 13.80 19.87
C VAL A 170 -15.81 12.63 20.42
N VAL A 171 -16.11 12.17 21.63
CA VAL A 171 -15.42 11.01 22.22
C VAL A 171 -15.61 9.77 21.33
N ALA A 172 -16.84 9.50 20.88
CA ALA A 172 -17.10 8.40 19.96
C ALA A 172 -16.29 8.51 18.66
N LEU A 173 -16.20 9.70 18.05
CA LEU A 173 -15.38 9.96 16.87
C LEU A 173 -13.89 9.72 17.11
N VAL A 174 -13.36 10.15 18.26
CA VAL A 174 -11.96 9.94 18.64
C VAL A 174 -11.68 8.44 18.80
N VAL A 175 -12.57 7.71 19.47
CA VAL A 175 -12.44 6.26 19.66
C VAL A 175 -12.46 5.54 18.30
N ILE A 176 -13.38 5.87 17.40
CA ILE A 176 -13.45 5.31 16.05
C ILE A 176 -12.16 5.59 15.29
N ARG A 177 -11.60 6.81 15.36
CA ARG A 177 -10.33 7.16 14.71
C ARG A 177 -9.13 6.42 15.29
N ARG A 178 -9.18 6.04 16.55
CA ARG A 178 -8.07 5.34 17.22
C ARG A 178 -8.06 3.84 16.94
N ILE A 179 -9.24 3.25 16.67
CA ILE A 179 -9.39 1.80 16.41
C ILE A 179 -9.19 1.48 14.92
N MET A 180 -9.47 2.44 14.04
CA MET A 180 -9.26 2.33 12.59
C MET A 180 -7.92 2.96 12.15
#